data_3abab6b4321911a1896571513dd03a2b
#
_entry.id   3abab6b4321911a1896571513dd03a2b
#
_cell.length_a   1.000
_cell.length_b   1.000
_cell.length_c   1.000
_cell.angle_alpha   90.00
_cell.angle_beta   90.00
_cell.angle_gamma   90.00
#
_symmetry.space_group_name_H-M   'P 1'
#
loop_
_entity.id
_entity.type
_entity.pdbx_description
1 polymer ?
#
loop_
_entity_poly.entity_id
_entity_poly.type
_entity_poly.pdbx_seq_one_letter_code
_entity_poly.pdbx_strand_id
1 'polypeptide(L)'
;MTRLHFASALLPSGWANDVQVVITAGAIAEVTPGVAPASGDEHHDIALPGLASLHSHAFQRGMAGLAELRGDSTDTFWTWREAMYRFALAMTPDDVAAVATLLYVEMLEQGFTRVGEFHYLHHDRDGSPYADIGEMAARIAQAAEASGIALTLLPSFYAHGSFGGAAPHADQRRFICTVDQFAALVSASREAIEQLPGANIGIAPHSLRAVTPAELAAIIPLADGGPVHIHAAEQVKEVEDCLAWSGQRPVQWLLEHAPVDRRWCLIHATHTTDEEVTAFAKTGAVAGLCPITEASLGDGIFSAREFVGAGGAFGIGTDSNVLVGVADELRQLEYGQRLKHRERNVLSAGAGRSTGRALFDHALSGGARALAQMSVGLTPGARADIVTLDTTHPSLAGRARDAVIDGWIFAAGSCAVDCVWAGGDKVVEGGRHRLRQTARERFNASVRRLVA
;
A
#
# COMPACT_ATOMS: atom_id res chain seq x y z
N MET A 1 -6.18 7.74 28.24
CA MET A 1 -6.12 9.11 27.67
C MET A 1 -4.66 9.50 27.62
N THR A 2 -4.14 9.75 26.43
CA THR A 2 -2.75 10.17 26.17
C THR A 2 -2.76 11.61 25.67
N ARG A 3 -1.82 12.42 26.15
CA ARG A 3 -1.68 13.81 25.73
C ARG A 3 -0.29 14.02 25.15
N LEU A 4 -0.26 14.46 23.90
CA LEU A 4 0.96 14.75 23.15
C LEU A 4 1.02 16.24 22.87
N HIS A 5 2.21 16.81 22.92
CA HIS A 5 2.46 18.19 22.53
C HIS A 5 3.56 18.22 21.46
N PHE A 6 3.29 18.91 20.37
CA PHE A 6 4.19 19.06 19.23
C PHE A 6 4.57 20.53 19.04
N ALA A 7 5.86 20.83 18.92
CA ALA A 7 6.29 22.19 18.59
C ALA A 7 5.75 22.63 17.22
N SER A 8 5.58 21.69 16.29
CA SER A 8 4.93 21.94 14.99
C SER A 8 4.19 20.68 14.51
N ALA A 9 2.98 20.84 13.97
CA ALA A 9 2.21 19.72 13.42
C ALA A 9 1.55 20.09 12.09
N LEU A 10 1.50 19.09 11.17
CA LEU A 10 0.79 19.21 9.92
C LEU A 10 -0.68 18.85 10.10
N LEU A 11 -1.52 19.86 10.23
CA LEU A 11 -2.98 19.74 10.33
C LEU A 11 -3.63 19.82 8.93
N PRO A 12 -4.91 19.43 8.77
CA PRO A 12 -5.63 19.63 7.51
C PRO A 12 -5.65 21.09 7.01
N SER A 13 -5.61 22.07 7.91
CA SER A 13 -5.51 23.49 7.58
C SER A 13 -4.11 23.97 7.23
N GLY A 14 -3.11 23.10 7.30
CA GLY A 14 -1.68 23.42 7.12
C GLY A 14 -0.89 23.32 8.42
N TRP A 15 0.35 23.79 8.41
CA TRP A 15 1.23 23.78 9.56
C TRP A 15 0.74 24.69 10.70
N ALA A 16 0.70 24.13 11.90
CA ALA A 16 0.43 24.84 13.13
C ALA A 16 1.58 24.64 14.13
N ASN A 17 1.81 25.64 15.00
CA ASN A 17 2.80 25.57 16.07
C ASN A 17 2.12 25.32 17.42
N ASP A 18 2.88 24.76 18.36
CA ASP A 18 2.45 24.51 19.75
C ASP A 18 1.12 23.77 19.80
N VAL A 19 1.11 22.56 19.22
CA VAL A 19 -0.13 21.78 19.01
C VAL A 19 -0.25 20.69 20.08
N GLN A 20 -1.29 20.75 20.90
CA GLN A 20 -1.68 19.66 21.78
C GLN A 20 -2.64 18.72 21.05
N VAL A 21 -2.39 17.41 21.15
CA VAL A 21 -3.26 16.33 20.66
C VAL A 21 -3.66 15.44 21.82
N VAL A 22 -4.96 15.28 22.04
CA VAL A 22 -5.52 14.38 23.04
C VAL A 22 -6.03 13.12 22.35
N ILE A 23 -5.60 11.96 22.84
CA ILE A 23 -5.97 10.64 22.30
C ILE A 23 -6.82 9.91 23.33
N THR A 24 -7.96 9.35 22.90
CA THR A 24 -8.84 8.53 23.72
C THR A 24 -9.37 7.35 22.89
N ALA A 25 -9.27 6.16 23.43
CA ALA A 25 -9.77 4.92 22.79
C ALA A 25 -9.30 4.76 21.32
N GLY A 26 -8.04 5.05 21.06
CA GLY A 26 -7.44 4.88 19.73
C GLY A 26 -7.71 5.98 18.72
N ALA A 27 -8.53 6.98 19.07
CA ALA A 27 -8.89 8.10 18.20
C ALA A 27 -8.36 9.43 18.75
N ILE A 28 -8.13 10.39 17.88
CA ILE A 28 -7.86 11.77 18.23
C ILE A 28 -9.16 12.37 18.77
N ALA A 29 -9.18 12.72 20.05
CA ALA A 29 -10.34 13.36 20.68
C ALA A 29 -10.33 14.87 20.47
N GLU A 30 -9.15 15.50 20.55
CA GLU A 30 -8.99 16.95 20.45
C GLU A 30 -7.64 17.31 19.80
N VAL A 31 -7.64 18.40 19.04
CA VAL A 31 -6.42 19.02 18.47
C VAL A 31 -6.51 20.52 18.75
N THR A 32 -5.59 21.03 19.57
CA THR A 32 -5.59 22.45 20.01
C THR A 32 -4.26 23.10 19.64
N PRO A 33 -4.21 23.94 18.59
CA PRO A 33 -3.00 24.68 18.22
C PRO A 33 -2.83 25.94 19.10
N GLY A 34 -1.58 26.41 19.22
CA GLY A 34 -1.22 27.64 19.90
C GLY A 34 -1.27 27.54 21.43
N VAL A 35 -1.16 26.35 22.01
CA VAL A 35 -1.16 26.13 23.47
C VAL A 35 0.22 25.74 23.96
N ALA A 36 0.65 26.35 25.05
CA ALA A 36 1.91 25.96 25.69
C ALA A 36 1.83 24.53 26.23
N PRO A 37 2.96 23.80 26.24
CA PRO A 37 3.03 22.45 26.78
C PRO A 37 2.61 22.43 28.26
N ALA A 38 1.78 21.48 28.64
CA ALA A 38 1.31 21.29 30.01
C ALA A 38 2.13 20.18 30.71
N SER A 39 2.14 20.24 32.05
CA SER A 39 2.74 19.17 32.84
C SER A 39 2.04 17.84 32.55
N GLY A 40 2.81 16.82 32.18
CA GLY A 40 2.31 15.49 31.82
C GLY A 40 2.00 15.29 30.34
N ASP A 41 2.23 16.28 29.48
CA ASP A 41 2.24 16.09 28.04
C ASP A 41 3.55 15.39 27.63
N GLU A 42 3.48 14.48 26.68
CA GLU A 42 4.66 13.94 26.00
C GLU A 42 5.04 14.87 24.85
N HIS A 43 6.32 15.27 24.77
CA HIS A 43 6.77 16.34 23.90
C HIS A 43 7.55 15.82 22.71
N HIS A 44 7.23 16.34 21.50
CA HIS A 44 7.94 16.08 20.26
C HIS A 44 8.03 17.36 19.42
N ASP A 45 9.01 17.40 18.51
CA ASP A 45 9.23 18.59 17.69
C ASP A 45 8.22 18.69 16.55
N ILE A 46 8.03 17.59 15.79
CA ILE A 46 7.24 17.61 14.56
C ILE A 46 6.29 16.42 14.52
N ALA A 47 5.02 16.69 14.20
CA ALA A 47 4.03 15.66 13.90
C ALA A 47 3.51 15.74 12.47
N LEU A 48 3.44 14.58 11.83
CA LEU A 48 2.78 14.33 10.55
C LEU A 48 1.70 13.27 10.72
N PRO A 49 0.63 13.27 9.94
CA PRO A 49 -0.25 12.11 9.86
C PRO A 49 0.49 10.91 9.25
N GLY A 50 0.21 9.71 9.74
CA GLY A 50 0.68 8.48 9.14
C GLY A 50 0.08 8.24 7.76
N LEU A 51 0.84 7.65 6.85
CA LEU A 51 0.40 7.33 5.49
C LEU A 51 -0.06 5.88 5.38
N ALA A 52 -0.79 5.59 4.31
CA ALA A 52 -1.17 4.23 3.94
C ALA A 52 -0.28 3.69 2.82
N SER A 53 0.22 2.45 2.96
CA SER A 53 0.61 1.63 1.82
C SER A 53 -0.67 1.03 1.23
N LEU A 54 -1.16 1.58 0.12
CA LEU A 54 -2.47 1.18 -0.42
C LEU A 54 -2.47 -0.18 -1.11
N HIS A 55 -1.28 -0.75 -1.37
CA HIS A 55 -1.10 -2.02 -2.05
C HIS A 55 0.12 -2.76 -1.52
N SER A 56 -0.06 -4.03 -1.18
CA SER A 56 0.97 -4.91 -0.66
C SER A 56 0.61 -6.37 -0.90
N HIS A 57 1.61 -7.17 -1.19
CA HIS A 57 1.58 -8.63 -1.17
C HIS A 57 2.55 -9.12 -0.10
N ALA A 58 2.10 -9.23 1.14
CA ALA A 58 2.98 -9.42 2.30
C ALA A 58 3.94 -10.60 2.15
N PHE A 59 3.48 -11.73 1.59
CA PHE A 59 4.29 -12.92 1.45
C PHE A 59 5.54 -12.71 0.57
N GLN A 60 5.50 -11.77 -0.38
CA GLN A 60 6.61 -11.48 -1.30
C GLN A 60 7.80 -10.83 -0.57
N ARG A 61 7.59 -10.20 0.60
CA ARG A 61 8.71 -9.69 1.41
C ARG A 61 9.76 -10.76 1.71
N GLY A 62 9.32 -12.02 1.85
CA GLY A 62 10.22 -13.14 2.13
C GLY A 62 11.19 -13.47 1.00
N MET A 63 10.89 -13.07 -0.23
CA MET A 63 11.73 -13.29 -1.41
C MET A 63 12.53 -12.06 -1.87
N ALA A 64 12.45 -10.96 -1.14
CA ALA A 64 13.14 -9.72 -1.52
C ALA A 64 14.65 -9.96 -1.74
N GLY A 65 15.16 -9.54 -2.92
CA GLY A 65 16.54 -9.75 -3.33
C GLY A 65 16.91 -11.15 -3.86
N LEU A 66 15.99 -12.13 -3.84
CA LEU A 66 16.27 -13.48 -4.33
C LEU A 66 16.10 -13.62 -5.85
N ALA A 67 15.52 -12.63 -6.51
CA ALA A 67 15.27 -12.62 -7.95
C ALA A 67 16.24 -11.73 -8.74
N GLU A 68 17.35 -11.31 -8.14
CA GLU A 68 18.33 -10.38 -8.77
C GLU A 68 19.46 -11.14 -9.51
N LEU A 69 19.35 -12.46 -9.67
CA LEU A 69 20.32 -13.25 -10.44
C LEU A 69 19.86 -13.36 -11.89
N ARG A 70 20.62 -12.75 -12.78
CA ARG A 70 20.34 -12.82 -14.22
C ARG A 70 20.51 -14.26 -14.75
N GLY A 71 19.46 -14.75 -15.41
CA GLY A 71 19.50 -16.02 -16.12
C GLY A 71 20.21 -15.94 -17.49
N ASP A 72 20.11 -17.01 -18.27
CA ASP A 72 20.72 -17.10 -19.62
C ASP A 72 20.02 -16.20 -20.67
N SER A 73 18.81 -15.76 -20.37
CA SER A 73 18.01 -14.85 -21.22
C SER A 73 17.86 -13.47 -20.59
N THR A 74 17.12 -12.57 -21.24
CA THR A 74 16.70 -11.30 -20.66
C THR A 74 15.68 -11.55 -19.56
N ASP A 75 16.00 -11.09 -18.34
CA ASP A 75 15.05 -11.13 -17.22
C ASP A 75 13.98 -10.06 -17.39
N THR A 76 12.77 -10.44 -17.00
CA THR A 76 11.56 -9.61 -17.09
C THR A 76 10.65 -9.91 -15.89
N PHE A 77 9.57 -9.17 -15.75
CA PHE A 77 8.47 -9.50 -14.85
C PHE A 77 8.07 -10.99 -14.90
N TRP A 78 8.11 -11.62 -16.08
CA TRP A 78 7.68 -13.01 -16.26
C TRP A 78 8.63 -14.02 -15.63
N THR A 79 9.95 -13.79 -15.70
CA THR A 79 10.96 -14.63 -15.02
C THR A 79 10.95 -14.43 -13.52
N TRP A 80 10.75 -13.19 -13.04
CA TRP A 80 10.55 -12.87 -11.62
C TRP A 80 9.31 -13.60 -11.06
N ARG A 81 8.20 -13.61 -11.82
CA ARG A 81 6.95 -14.28 -11.43
C ARG A 81 7.12 -15.78 -11.22
N GLU A 82 7.96 -16.45 -11.99
CA GLU A 82 8.27 -17.88 -11.79
C GLU A 82 8.98 -18.12 -10.44
N ALA A 83 9.91 -17.24 -10.06
CA ALA A 83 10.55 -17.30 -8.74
C ALA A 83 9.55 -17.07 -7.62
N MET A 84 8.65 -16.11 -7.79
CA MET A 84 7.57 -15.82 -6.84
C MET A 84 6.63 -17.02 -6.66
N TYR A 85 6.23 -17.70 -7.72
CA TYR A 85 5.40 -18.90 -7.61
C TYR A 85 6.09 -20.00 -6.81
N ARG A 86 7.36 -20.31 -7.09
CA ARG A 86 8.11 -21.32 -6.33
C ARG A 86 8.16 -21.00 -4.85
N PHE A 87 8.37 -19.72 -4.50
CA PHE A 87 8.40 -19.28 -3.10
C PHE A 87 7.01 -19.41 -2.46
N ALA A 88 5.97 -18.90 -3.11
CA ALA A 88 4.59 -18.98 -2.64
C ALA A 88 4.13 -20.43 -2.39
N LEU A 89 4.50 -21.38 -3.27
CA LEU A 89 4.13 -22.80 -3.15
C LEU A 89 4.77 -23.47 -1.93
N ALA A 90 5.89 -22.97 -1.41
CA ALA A 90 6.59 -23.56 -0.28
C ALA A 90 6.08 -23.06 1.09
N MET A 91 5.41 -21.90 1.15
CA MET A 91 5.02 -21.26 2.41
C MET A 91 3.92 -22.01 3.17
N THR A 92 4.06 -22.07 4.48
CA THR A 92 3.00 -22.47 5.43
C THR A 92 2.23 -21.26 5.94
N PRO A 93 1.07 -21.45 6.60
CA PRO A 93 0.38 -20.36 7.30
C PRO A 93 1.27 -19.64 8.33
N ASP A 94 2.10 -20.37 9.06
CA ASP A 94 3.03 -19.80 10.03
C ASP A 94 4.12 -18.93 9.36
N ASP A 95 4.55 -19.30 8.16
CA ASP A 95 5.50 -18.48 7.38
C ASP A 95 4.85 -17.18 6.93
N VAL A 96 3.61 -17.24 6.45
CA VAL A 96 2.86 -16.04 6.06
C VAL A 96 2.70 -15.11 7.26
N ALA A 97 2.32 -15.64 8.44
CA ALA A 97 2.24 -14.84 9.66
C ALA A 97 3.58 -14.19 10.04
N ALA A 98 4.68 -14.95 9.97
CA ALA A 98 6.01 -14.46 10.33
C ALA A 98 6.52 -13.39 9.36
N VAL A 99 6.33 -13.60 8.06
CA VAL A 99 6.74 -12.66 7.01
C VAL A 99 5.91 -11.38 7.05
N ALA A 100 4.59 -11.50 7.14
CA ALA A 100 3.69 -10.35 7.25
C ALA A 100 3.93 -9.54 8.52
N THR A 101 4.19 -10.19 9.68
CA THR A 101 4.49 -9.48 10.92
C THR A 101 5.74 -8.62 10.80
N LEU A 102 6.85 -9.14 10.23
CA LEU A 102 8.04 -8.33 10.04
C LEU A 102 7.79 -7.18 9.06
N LEU A 103 7.12 -7.44 7.95
CA LEU A 103 6.80 -6.43 6.97
C LEU A 103 6.01 -5.27 7.59
N TYR A 104 4.97 -5.57 8.37
CA TYR A 104 4.14 -4.55 8.99
C TYR A 104 4.89 -3.77 10.08
N VAL A 105 5.82 -4.41 10.78
CA VAL A 105 6.79 -3.74 11.66
C VAL A 105 7.67 -2.78 10.86
N GLU A 106 8.20 -3.19 9.71
CA GLU A 106 9.02 -2.35 8.83
C GLU A 106 8.20 -1.18 8.25
N MET A 107 6.95 -1.41 7.86
CA MET A 107 6.05 -0.35 7.40
C MET A 107 5.85 0.74 8.46
N LEU A 108 5.58 0.34 9.71
CA LEU A 108 5.43 1.28 10.83
C LEU A 108 6.72 2.07 11.11
N GLU A 109 7.87 1.42 11.10
CA GLU A 109 9.17 2.10 11.26
C GLU A 109 9.45 3.11 10.15
N GLN A 110 8.76 3.02 9.02
CA GLN A 110 8.94 3.87 7.85
C GLN A 110 7.82 4.90 7.63
N GLY A 111 6.89 5.01 8.59
CA GLY A 111 5.82 6.01 8.56
C GLY A 111 4.51 5.58 7.89
N PHE A 112 4.40 4.33 7.45
CA PHE A 112 3.10 3.76 7.08
C PHE A 112 2.38 3.30 8.35
N THR A 113 1.13 3.70 8.52
CA THR A 113 0.30 3.30 9.67
C THR A 113 -0.90 2.45 9.27
N ARG A 114 -1.08 2.26 7.96
CA ARG A 114 -2.11 1.40 7.38
C ARG A 114 -1.56 0.66 6.17
N VAL A 115 -2.06 -0.55 5.93
CA VAL A 115 -1.77 -1.35 4.74
C VAL A 115 -3.06 -1.82 4.07
N GLY A 116 -3.12 -1.69 2.75
CA GLY A 116 -4.05 -2.40 1.87
C GLY A 116 -3.40 -3.70 1.42
N GLU A 117 -3.75 -4.80 2.06
CA GLU A 117 -3.15 -6.10 1.76
C GLU A 117 -3.95 -6.81 0.68
N PHE A 118 -3.40 -6.82 -0.53
CA PHE A 118 -3.94 -7.51 -1.70
C PHE A 118 -3.56 -8.99 -1.61
N HIS A 119 -4.41 -9.75 -0.93
CA HIS A 119 -4.12 -11.10 -0.50
C HIS A 119 -4.66 -12.14 -1.49
N TYR A 120 -3.77 -12.93 -2.12
CA TYR A 120 -4.16 -13.97 -3.09
C TYR A 120 -3.58 -15.36 -2.80
N LEU A 121 -2.80 -15.53 -1.74
CA LEU A 121 -2.30 -16.83 -1.30
C LEU A 121 -3.33 -17.50 -0.37
N HIS A 122 -4.30 -18.22 -0.93
CA HIS A 122 -5.49 -18.70 -0.20
C HIS A 122 -5.39 -20.13 0.26
N HIS A 123 -4.95 -21.02 -0.62
CA HIS A 123 -5.08 -22.47 -0.46
C HIS A 123 -3.81 -23.15 0.04
N ASP A 124 -3.91 -24.41 0.44
CA ASP A 124 -2.77 -25.22 0.82
C ASP A 124 -1.86 -25.50 -0.39
N ARG A 125 -0.70 -26.09 -0.17
CA ARG A 125 0.36 -26.30 -1.16
C ARG A 125 -0.07 -27.13 -2.37
N ASP A 126 -1.02 -28.05 -2.18
CA ASP A 126 -1.61 -28.84 -3.25
C ASP A 126 -2.73 -28.12 -4.02
N GLY A 127 -3.16 -26.94 -3.54
CA GLY A 127 -4.24 -26.14 -4.12
C GLY A 127 -5.61 -26.44 -3.51
N SER A 128 -5.71 -27.34 -2.55
CA SER A 128 -6.96 -27.59 -1.83
C SER A 128 -7.24 -26.47 -0.82
N PRO A 129 -8.50 -26.10 -0.59
CA PRO A 129 -8.85 -25.21 0.51
C PRO A 129 -8.43 -25.78 1.86
N TYR A 130 -7.97 -24.93 2.77
CA TYR A 130 -7.83 -25.31 4.18
C TYR A 130 -9.21 -25.68 4.76
N ALA A 131 -9.23 -26.35 5.91
CA ALA A 131 -10.48 -26.67 6.64
C ALA A 131 -11.29 -25.39 6.93
N ASP A 132 -10.61 -24.32 7.28
CA ASP A 132 -11.12 -22.95 7.24
C ASP A 132 -10.58 -22.27 5.98
N ILE A 133 -11.46 -21.89 5.06
CA ILE A 133 -11.06 -21.21 3.82
C ILE A 133 -10.39 -19.86 4.10
N GLY A 134 -10.63 -19.24 5.26
CA GLY A 134 -10.03 -18.00 5.73
C GLY A 134 -8.68 -18.15 6.42
N GLU A 135 -8.10 -19.37 6.56
CA GLU A 135 -6.86 -19.61 7.31
C GLU A 135 -5.75 -18.60 6.97
N MET A 136 -5.47 -18.39 5.71
CA MET A 136 -4.40 -17.49 5.30
C MET A 136 -4.75 -16.01 5.56
N ALA A 137 -6.00 -15.63 5.37
CA ALA A 137 -6.50 -14.29 5.72
C ALA A 137 -6.39 -14.03 7.22
N ALA A 138 -6.70 -15.02 8.05
CA ALA A 138 -6.54 -14.95 9.51
C ALA A 138 -5.07 -14.77 9.91
N ARG A 139 -4.10 -15.33 9.17
CA ARG A 139 -2.67 -15.09 9.42
C ARG A 139 -2.23 -13.66 9.12
N ILE A 140 -2.80 -13.06 8.08
CA ILE A 140 -2.62 -11.63 7.78
C ILE A 140 -3.23 -10.76 8.89
N ALA A 141 -4.45 -11.06 9.32
CA ALA A 141 -5.11 -10.37 10.43
C ALA A 141 -4.30 -10.47 11.73
N GLN A 142 -3.78 -11.65 12.07
CA GLN A 142 -2.90 -11.87 13.21
C GLN A 142 -1.62 -11.01 13.14
N ALA A 143 -1.02 -10.88 11.96
CA ALA A 143 0.17 -10.05 11.77
C ALA A 143 -0.14 -8.56 11.96
N ALA A 144 -1.30 -8.09 11.48
CA ALA A 144 -1.76 -6.72 11.68
C ALA A 144 -2.06 -6.42 13.16
N GLU A 145 -2.74 -7.33 13.86
CA GLU A 145 -2.99 -7.23 15.30
C GLU A 145 -1.68 -7.12 16.09
N ALA A 146 -0.76 -8.04 15.85
CA ALA A 146 0.53 -8.08 16.55
C ALA A 146 1.35 -6.81 16.36
N SER A 147 1.43 -6.29 15.14
CA SER A 147 2.19 -5.08 14.82
C SER A 147 1.48 -3.79 15.24
N GLY A 148 0.17 -3.77 15.24
CA GLY A 148 -0.66 -2.57 15.48
C GLY A 148 -0.95 -1.75 14.22
N ILE A 149 -0.49 -2.19 13.03
CA ILE A 149 -0.82 -1.51 11.77
C ILE A 149 -2.33 -1.64 11.48
N ALA A 150 -2.95 -0.60 10.95
CA ALA A 150 -4.33 -0.71 10.50
C ALA A 150 -4.39 -1.51 9.19
N LEU A 151 -5.37 -2.40 9.05
CA LEU A 151 -5.52 -3.28 7.91
C LEU A 151 -6.75 -2.93 7.07
N THR A 152 -6.59 -2.82 5.76
CA THR A 152 -7.66 -3.00 4.79
C THR A 152 -7.35 -4.30 4.06
N LEU A 153 -8.11 -5.35 4.36
CA LEU A 153 -7.91 -6.66 3.75
C LEU A 153 -8.64 -6.74 2.42
N LEU A 154 -7.93 -7.15 1.38
CA LEU A 154 -8.40 -7.22 0.01
C LEU A 154 -8.22 -8.65 -0.52
N PRO A 155 -9.10 -9.61 -0.16
CA PRO A 155 -9.07 -10.94 -0.75
C PRO A 155 -9.12 -10.83 -2.26
N SER A 156 -8.23 -11.57 -2.95
CA SER A 156 -8.12 -11.47 -4.40
C SER A 156 -8.82 -12.62 -5.10
N PHE A 157 -9.65 -12.29 -6.08
CA PHE A 157 -10.22 -13.26 -7.01
C PHE A 157 -9.23 -13.57 -8.14
N TYR A 158 -8.88 -14.83 -8.26
CA TYR A 158 -7.98 -15.34 -9.28
C TYR A 158 -8.55 -16.66 -9.82
N ALA A 159 -8.99 -16.72 -11.07
CA ALA A 159 -9.60 -17.93 -11.65
C ALA A 159 -8.87 -18.45 -12.90
N HIS A 160 -8.15 -17.60 -13.61
CA HIS A 160 -7.60 -17.91 -14.93
C HIS A 160 -6.12 -17.55 -15.07
N GLY A 161 -5.43 -18.20 -15.98
CA GLY A 161 -4.00 -17.99 -16.27
C GLY A 161 -3.71 -16.83 -17.22
N SER A 162 -4.70 -16.43 -18.03
CA SER A 162 -4.61 -15.32 -18.99
C SER A 162 -6.01 -14.87 -19.44
N PHE A 163 -6.05 -13.84 -20.29
CA PHE A 163 -7.26 -13.28 -20.87
C PHE A 163 -8.17 -14.33 -21.52
N GLY A 164 -9.49 -14.04 -21.55
CA GLY A 164 -10.48 -14.90 -22.19
C GLY A 164 -10.78 -16.21 -21.45
N GLY A 165 -10.41 -16.31 -20.18
CA GLY A 165 -10.68 -17.50 -19.37
C GLY A 165 -9.71 -18.65 -19.63
N ALA A 166 -8.47 -18.36 -20.04
CA ALA A 166 -7.45 -19.38 -20.26
C ALA A 166 -7.19 -20.19 -18.97
N ALA A 167 -6.97 -21.50 -19.11
CA ALA A 167 -6.74 -22.37 -17.98
C ALA A 167 -5.52 -21.92 -17.15
N PRO A 168 -5.59 -21.95 -15.82
CA PRO A 168 -4.48 -21.60 -14.96
C PRO A 168 -3.34 -22.62 -15.05
N HIS A 169 -2.10 -22.17 -14.82
CA HIS A 169 -0.94 -23.03 -14.67
C HIS A 169 -0.94 -23.74 -13.31
N ALA A 170 -0.31 -24.90 -13.23
CA ALA A 170 -0.21 -25.68 -11.99
C ALA A 170 0.40 -24.87 -10.82
N ASP A 171 1.29 -23.92 -11.10
CA ASP A 171 1.94 -23.07 -10.10
C ASP A 171 1.01 -22.01 -9.51
N GLN A 172 -0.13 -21.74 -10.13
CA GLN A 172 -1.15 -20.82 -9.66
C GLN A 172 -2.18 -21.49 -8.73
N ARG A 173 -2.09 -22.79 -8.49
CA ARG A 173 -3.11 -23.61 -7.79
C ARG A 173 -3.50 -23.07 -6.41
N ARG A 174 -2.61 -22.37 -5.70
CA ARG A 174 -2.90 -21.80 -4.37
C ARG A 174 -3.74 -20.53 -4.41
N PHE A 175 -3.93 -19.95 -5.59
CA PHE A 175 -4.63 -18.68 -5.78
C PHE A 175 -6.04 -18.88 -6.34
N ILE A 176 -6.28 -20.02 -7.00
CA ILE A 176 -7.46 -20.25 -7.85
C ILE A 176 -8.72 -20.45 -7.02
N CYS A 177 -9.71 -19.60 -7.24
CA CYS A 177 -11.03 -19.69 -6.64
C CYS A 177 -12.12 -19.69 -7.69
N THR A 178 -13.19 -20.46 -7.47
CA THR A 178 -14.49 -20.22 -8.12
C THR A 178 -15.19 -19.02 -7.49
N VAL A 179 -16.24 -18.50 -8.13
CA VAL A 179 -17.04 -17.39 -7.57
C VAL A 179 -17.62 -17.75 -6.20
N ASP A 180 -18.12 -18.99 -6.03
CA ASP A 180 -18.69 -19.45 -4.76
C ASP A 180 -17.61 -19.57 -3.66
N GLN A 181 -16.45 -20.12 -4.00
CA GLN A 181 -15.31 -20.18 -3.06
C GLN A 181 -14.85 -18.78 -2.67
N PHE A 182 -14.81 -17.85 -3.62
CA PHE A 182 -14.43 -16.47 -3.34
C PHE A 182 -15.45 -15.77 -2.43
N ALA A 183 -16.74 -15.99 -2.63
CA ALA A 183 -17.76 -15.45 -1.73
C ALA A 183 -17.60 -15.97 -0.30
N ALA A 184 -17.32 -17.28 -0.13
CA ALA A 184 -17.01 -17.85 1.18
C ALA A 184 -15.71 -17.27 1.77
N LEU A 185 -14.67 -17.08 0.95
CA LEU A 185 -13.40 -16.49 1.37
C LEU A 185 -13.57 -15.04 1.83
N VAL A 186 -14.36 -14.23 1.14
CA VAL A 186 -14.66 -12.85 1.54
C VAL A 186 -15.39 -12.83 2.88
N SER A 187 -16.35 -13.76 3.10
CA SER A 187 -17.04 -13.88 4.39
C SER A 187 -16.09 -14.23 5.52
N ALA A 188 -15.27 -15.28 5.35
CA ALA A 188 -14.29 -15.71 6.34
C ALA A 188 -13.23 -14.62 6.59
N SER A 189 -12.82 -13.88 5.55
CA SER A 189 -11.90 -12.75 5.68
C SER A 189 -12.50 -11.60 6.49
N ARG A 190 -13.79 -11.33 6.34
CA ARG A 190 -14.53 -10.33 7.14
C ARG A 190 -14.56 -10.73 8.61
N GLU A 191 -14.84 -12.01 8.90
CA GLU A 191 -14.82 -12.56 10.26
C GLU A 191 -13.41 -12.45 10.89
N ALA A 192 -12.37 -12.76 10.13
CA ALA A 192 -10.98 -12.72 10.59
C ALA A 192 -10.53 -11.33 11.06
N ILE A 193 -11.09 -10.26 10.51
CA ILE A 193 -10.73 -8.88 10.87
C ILE A 193 -11.76 -8.17 11.75
N GLU A 194 -12.88 -8.80 12.10
CA GLU A 194 -14.00 -8.18 12.83
C GLU A 194 -13.57 -7.51 14.13
N GLN A 195 -12.62 -8.10 14.85
CA GLN A 195 -12.13 -7.60 16.13
C GLN A 195 -10.95 -6.63 16.00
N LEU A 196 -10.44 -6.38 14.77
CA LEU A 196 -9.31 -5.49 14.57
C LEU A 196 -9.76 -4.02 14.52
N PRO A 197 -9.29 -3.15 15.44
CA PRO A 197 -9.69 -1.76 15.47
C PRO A 197 -9.34 -1.01 14.18
N GLY A 198 -10.36 -0.44 13.53
CA GLY A 198 -10.17 0.34 12.30
C GLY A 198 -9.82 -0.49 11.06
N ALA A 199 -10.00 -1.81 11.10
CA ALA A 199 -9.87 -2.65 9.91
C ALA A 199 -11.03 -2.41 8.95
N ASN A 200 -10.75 -2.57 7.66
CA ASN A 200 -11.71 -2.54 6.57
C ASN A 200 -11.54 -3.77 5.68
N ILE A 201 -12.58 -4.08 4.92
CA ILE A 201 -12.54 -5.13 3.90
C ILE A 201 -12.99 -4.56 2.55
N GLY A 202 -12.38 -5.05 1.49
CA GLY A 202 -12.80 -4.86 0.12
C GLY A 202 -12.61 -6.14 -0.66
N ILE A 203 -12.52 -6.04 -1.97
CA ILE A 203 -12.18 -7.15 -2.85
C ILE A 203 -11.10 -6.74 -3.84
N ALA A 204 -10.40 -7.72 -4.39
CA ALA A 204 -9.42 -7.49 -5.43
C ALA A 204 -9.58 -8.51 -6.56
N PRO A 205 -10.36 -8.23 -7.63
CA PRO A 205 -10.15 -8.93 -8.89
C PRO A 205 -8.68 -8.78 -9.27
N HIS A 206 -7.92 -9.90 -9.36
CA HIS A 206 -6.46 -9.79 -9.49
C HIS A 206 -6.06 -8.90 -10.69
N SER A 207 -6.58 -9.21 -11.86
CA SER A 207 -6.37 -8.45 -13.10
C SER A 207 -7.34 -9.00 -14.18
N LEU A 208 -7.49 -8.34 -15.30
CA LEU A 208 -8.26 -8.87 -16.44
C LEU A 208 -7.70 -10.17 -17.01
N ARG A 209 -6.46 -10.52 -16.70
CA ARG A 209 -5.85 -11.82 -17.02
C ARG A 209 -6.44 -12.96 -16.18
N ALA A 210 -6.94 -12.67 -14.99
CA ALA A 210 -7.33 -13.65 -13.99
C ALA A 210 -8.84 -13.78 -13.82
N VAL A 211 -9.64 -12.98 -14.53
CA VAL A 211 -11.10 -12.92 -14.40
C VAL A 211 -11.76 -12.78 -15.77
N THR A 212 -12.88 -13.48 -15.99
CA THR A 212 -13.74 -13.23 -17.14
C THR A 212 -14.69 -12.06 -16.87
N PRO A 213 -15.28 -11.42 -17.90
CA PRO A 213 -16.28 -10.38 -17.73
C PRO A 213 -17.47 -10.79 -16.86
N ALA A 214 -17.95 -12.03 -17.01
CA ALA A 214 -19.07 -12.57 -16.25
C ALA A 214 -18.71 -12.75 -14.76
N GLU A 215 -17.52 -13.27 -14.47
CA GLU A 215 -17.01 -13.41 -13.11
C GLU A 215 -16.78 -12.05 -12.47
N LEU A 216 -16.17 -11.10 -13.19
CA LEU A 216 -15.97 -9.74 -12.69
C LEU A 216 -17.31 -9.12 -12.27
N ALA A 217 -18.33 -9.21 -13.11
CA ALA A 217 -19.68 -8.73 -12.78
C ALA A 217 -20.27 -9.44 -11.56
N ALA A 218 -20.01 -10.74 -11.38
CA ALA A 218 -20.52 -11.54 -10.26
C ALA A 218 -19.84 -11.21 -8.92
N ILE A 219 -18.53 -10.89 -8.92
CA ILE A 219 -17.79 -10.65 -7.68
C ILE A 219 -17.83 -9.21 -7.19
N ILE A 220 -18.01 -8.20 -8.05
CA ILE A 220 -18.07 -6.78 -7.64
C ILE A 220 -19.09 -6.53 -6.51
N PRO A 221 -20.29 -7.11 -6.51
CA PRO A 221 -21.25 -6.94 -5.42
C PRO A 221 -20.75 -7.43 -4.05
N LEU A 222 -19.78 -8.38 -4.02
CA LEU A 222 -19.21 -8.91 -2.77
C LEU A 222 -18.37 -7.89 -2.01
N ALA A 223 -17.96 -6.79 -2.68
CA ALA A 223 -17.30 -5.66 -2.02
C ALA A 223 -18.21 -4.96 -0.99
N ASP A 224 -19.53 -5.08 -1.12
CA ASP A 224 -20.52 -4.54 -0.18
C ASP A 224 -20.26 -3.06 0.17
N GLY A 225 -20.01 -2.25 -0.85
CA GLY A 225 -19.65 -0.82 -0.71
C GLY A 225 -18.17 -0.54 -0.36
N GLY A 226 -17.41 -1.55 -0.04
CA GLY A 226 -15.96 -1.47 0.22
C GLY A 226 -15.13 -1.20 -1.05
N PRO A 227 -13.80 -1.04 -0.89
CA PRO A 227 -12.90 -0.76 -2.00
C PRO A 227 -12.76 -1.95 -2.95
N VAL A 228 -12.49 -1.64 -4.23
CA VAL A 228 -12.21 -2.62 -5.29
C VAL A 228 -10.85 -2.29 -5.90
N HIS A 229 -9.88 -3.18 -5.75
CA HIS A 229 -8.54 -3.02 -6.30
C HIS A 229 -8.31 -3.99 -7.45
N ILE A 230 -7.57 -3.57 -8.47
CA ILE A 230 -7.23 -4.41 -9.63
C ILE A 230 -5.90 -3.97 -10.23
N HIS A 231 -5.01 -4.91 -10.57
CA HIS A 231 -3.85 -4.62 -11.39
C HIS A 231 -4.29 -4.33 -12.83
N ALA A 232 -3.79 -3.26 -13.42
CA ALA A 232 -4.18 -2.85 -14.77
C ALA A 232 -3.00 -2.24 -15.53
N ALA A 233 -2.76 -2.70 -16.74
CA ALA A 233 -1.76 -2.15 -17.67
C ALA A 233 -0.35 -2.00 -17.04
N GLU A 234 0.05 -2.97 -16.22
CA GLU A 234 1.35 -3.01 -15.56
C GLU A 234 2.48 -3.25 -16.57
N GLN A 235 2.28 -4.20 -17.48
CA GLN A 235 3.27 -4.66 -18.45
C GLN A 235 2.83 -4.40 -19.89
N VAL A 236 3.78 -4.07 -20.77
CA VAL A 236 3.50 -3.92 -22.22
C VAL A 236 2.82 -5.15 -22.78
N LYS A 237 3.32 -6.36 -22.44
CA LYS A 237 2.72 -7.62 -22.88
C LYS A 237 1.28 -7.78 -22.40
N GLU A 238 0.93 -7.32 -21.22
CA GLU A 238 -0.46 -7.33 -20.74
C GLU A 238 -1.35 -6.48 -21.65
N VAL A 239 -0.87 -5.30 -22.06
CA VAL A 239 -1.60 -4.42 -22.97
C VAL A 239 -1.78 -5.09 -24.34
N GLU A 240 -0.73 -5.70 -24.89
CA GLU A 240 -0.76 -6.41 -26.18
C GLU A 240 -1.73 -7.60 -26.13
N ASP A 241 -1.67 -8.42 -25.08
CA ASP A 241 -2.54 -9.58 -24.91
C ASP A 241 -4.01 -9.14 -24.73
N CYS A 242 -4.28 -8.04 -24.03
CA CYS A 242 -5.63 -7.47 -23.87
C CYS A 242 -6.19 -6.97 -25.20
N LEU A 243 -5.38 -6.26 -25.98
CA LEU A 243 -5.73 -5.83 -27.34
C LEU A 243 -6.05 -7.02 -28.25
N ALA A 244 -5.24 -8.07 -28.20
CA ALA A 244 -5.47 -9.28 -28.98
C ALA A 244 -6.77 -10.00 -28.59
N TRP A 245 -7.11 -10.01 -27.31
CA TRP A 245 -8.31 -10.63 -26.78
C TRP A 245 -9.60 -9.82 -27.04
N SER A 246 -9.58 -8.54 -26.75
CA SER A 246 -10.80 -7.71 -26.69
C SER A 246 -10.86 -6.59 -27.74
N GLY A 247 -9.75 -6.30 -28.41
CA GLY A 247 -9.61 -5.12 -29.26
C GLY A 247 -9.41 -3.81 -28.48
N GLN A 248 -9.30 -3.88 -27.16
CA GLN A 248 -9.19 -2.72 -26.25
C GLN A 248 -7.99 -2.86 -25.32
N ARG A 249 -7.48 -1.75 -24.83
CA ARG A 249 -6.42 -1.68 -23.81
C ARG A 249 -7.02 -1.97 -22.43
N PRO A 250 -6.24 -2.42 -21.43
CA PRO A 250 -6.79 -2.83 -20.12
C PRO A 250 -7.59 -1.73 -19.41
N VAL A 251 -7.04 -0.52 -19.33
CA VAL A 251 -7.74 0.59 -18.66
C VAL A 251 -8.97 1.01 -19.46
N GLN A 252 -8.86 1.13 -20.78
CA GLN A 252 -10.02 1.40 -21.65
C GLN A 252 -11.13 0.37 -21.43
N TRP A 253 -10.79 -0.92 -21.44
CA TRP A 253 -11.75 -1.99 -21.24
C TRP A 253 -12.47 -1.87 -19.89
N LEU A 254 -11.71 -1.63 -18.80
CA LEU A 254 -12.27 -1.46 -17.47
C LEU A 254 -13.25 -0.28 -17.42
N LEU A 255 -12.89 0.85 -18.00
CA LEU A 255 -13.73 2.06 -18.00
C LEU A 255 -15.04 1.90 -18.79
N GLU A 256 -15.04 1.04 -19.82
CA GLU A 256 -16.20 0.81 -20.66
C GLU A 256 -17.10 -0.35 -20.17
N HIS A 257 -16.52 -1.36 -19.46
CA HIS A 257 -17.22 -2.61 -19.14
C HIS A 257 -17.39 -2.89 -17.64
N ALA A 258 -16.73 -2.13 -16.77
CA ALA A 258 -16.88 -2.25 -15.33
C ALA A 258 -17.39 -0.94 -14.71
N PRO A 259 -18.10 -1.00 -13.56
CA PRO A 259 -18.60 0.21 -12.89
C PRO A 259 -17.50 0.91 -12.10
N VAL A 260 -16.44 1.33 -12.82
CA VAL A 260 -15.29 2.02 -12.21
C VAL A 260 -15.73 3.36 -11.64
N ASP A 261 -15.64 3.50 -10.33
CA ASP A 261 -16.01 4.68 -9.58
C ASP A 261 -14.95 5.01 -8.51
N ARG A 262 -15.26 5.97 -7.64
CA ARG A 262 -14.37 6.43 -6.55
C ARG A 262 -13.92 5.35 -5.55
N ARG A 263 -14.53 4.16 -5.53
CA ARG A 263 -14.15 3.03 -4.68
C ARG A 263 -13.06 2.18 -5.31
N TRP A 264 -12.79 2.38 -6.60
CA TRP A 264 -11.79 1.61 -7.32
C TRP A 264 -10.40 2.18 -7.15
N CYS A 265 -9.44 1.25 -7.10
CA CYS A 265 -8.02 1.54 -7.19
C CYS A 265 -7.41 0.69 -8.31
N LEU A 266 -6.96 1.34 -9.37
CA LEU A 266 -6.23 0.69 -10.46
C LEU A 266 -4.74 0.71 -10.08
N ILE A 267 -4.18 -0.47 -9.85
CA ILE A 267 -2.79 -0.61 -9.45
C ILE A 267 -1.89 -0.51 -10.69
N HIS A 268 -0.81 0.21 -10.57
CA HIS A 268 0.17 0.60 -11.58
C HIS A 268 -0.41 1.53 -12.64
N ALA A 269 -1.29 1.05 -13.51
CA ALA A 269 -1.79 1.78 -14.69
C ALA A 269 -0.66 2.39 -15.54
N THR A 270 0.52 1.73 -15.55
CA THR A 270 1.79 2.25 -16.07
C THR A 270 1.71 2.58 -17.55
N HIS A 271 1.12 1.66 -18.33
CA HIS A 271 1.03 1.77 -19.79
C HIS A 271 -0.34 2.27 -20.24
N THR A 272 -0.63 3.55 -19.92
CA THR A 272 -1.85 4.25 -20.35
C THR A 272 -1.57 5.27 -21.45
N THR A 273 -2.57 5.52 -22.32
CA THR A 273 -2.54 6.66 -23.25
C THR A 273 -3.03 7.94 -22.58
N ASP A 274 -2.83 9.09 -23.19
CA ASP A 274 -3.32 10.39 -22.66
C ASP A 274 -4.84 10.42 -22.54
N GLU A 275 -5.55 9.75 -23.47
CA GLU A 275 -7.00 9.58 -23.42
C GLU A 275 -7.43 8.72 -22.24
N GLU A 276 -6.77 7.57 -22.03
CA GLU A 276 -7.02 6.70 -20.88
C GLU A 276 -6.76 7.42 -19.56
N VAL A 277 -5.63 8.15 -19.46
CA VAL A 277 -5.28 8.98 -18.28
C VAL A 277 -6.38 9.97 -17.95
N THR A 278 -6.86 10.70 -18.98
CA THR A 278 -7.91 11.72 -18.81
C THR A 278 -9.25 11.09 -18.42
N ALA A 279 -9.62 9.98 -19.05
CA ALA A 279 -10.86 9.26 -18.74
C ALA A 279 -10.82 8.65 -17.34
N PHE A 280 -9.70 8.02 -16.96
CA PHE A 280 -9.48 7.44 -15.64
C PHE A 280 -9.58 8.51 -14.54
N ALA A 281 -8.92 9.66 -14.68
CA ALA A 281 -8.99 10.74 -13.71
C ALA A 281 -10.44 11.20 -13.43
N LYS A 282 -11.30 11.22 -14.45
CA LYS A 282 -12.71 11.64 -14.34
C LYS A 282 -13.59 10.67 -13.56
N THR A 283 -13.22 9.40 -13.41
CA THR A 283 -14.01 8.43 -12.65
C THR A 283 -13.97 8.69 -11.15
N GLY A 284 -12.95 9.41 -10.68
CA GLY A 284 -12.63 9.58 -9.27
C GLY A 284 -11.97 8.36 -8.62
N ALA A 285 -11.70 7.29 -9.39
CA ALA A 285 -10.90 6.17 -8.93
C ALA A 285 -9.44 6.59 -8.67
N VAL A 286 -8.73 5.81 -7.85
CA VAL A 286 -7.36 6.11 -7.42
C VAL A 286 -6.36 5.36 -8.28
N ALA A 287 -5.29 6.02 -8.70
CA ALA A 287 -4.10 5.34 -9.22
C ALA A 287 -3.26 4.83 -8.04
N GLY A 288 -3.13 3.53 -7.92
CA GLY A 288 -2.28 2.88 -6.91
C GLY A 288 -0.88 2.69 -7.45
N LEU A 289 0.03 3.59 -7.12
CA LEU A 289 1.39 3.60 -7.66
C LEU A 289 2.34 2.88 -6.71
N CYS A 290 3.21 2.04 -7.28
CA CYS A 290 4.19 1.26 -6.52
C CYS A 290 5.60 1.52 -7.10
N PRO A 291 6.11 2.76 -6.99
CA PRO A 291 7.27 3.22 -7.75
C PRO A 291 8.54 2.40 -7.59
N ILE A 292 8.79 1.85 -6.41
CA ILE A 292 9.96 1.00 -6.17
C ILE A 292 9.80 -0.36 -6.86
N THR A 293 8.62 -0.98 -6.76
CA THR A 293 8.36 -2.24 -7.45
C THR A 293 8.37 -2.06 -8.96
N GLU A 294 7.73 -1.02 -9.48
CA GLU A 294 7.72 -0.66 -10.89
C GLU A 294 9.14 -0.46 -11.45
N ALA A 295 10.02 0.16 -10.66
CA ALA A 295 11.44 0.29 -11.00
C ALA A 295 12.20 -1.04 -10.89
N SER A 296 11.94 -1.85 -9.87
CA SER A 296 12.57 -3.15 -9.63
C SER A 296 12.22 -4.17 -10.72
N LEU A 297 10.97 -4.16 -11.19
CA LEU A 297 10.48 -5.09 -12.24
C LEU A 297 10.70 -4.54 -13.67
N GLY A 298 11.07 -3.26 -13.77
CA GLY A 298 11.27 -2.63 -15.09
C GLY A 298 9.97 -2.38 -15.84
N ASP A 299 8.88 -2.12 -15.11
CA ASP A 299 7.54 -1.92 -15.68
C ASP A 299 7.47 -0.67 -16.55
N GLY A 300 8.03 0.42 -16.06
CA GLY A 300 8.00 1.72 -16.75
C GLY A 300 7.67 2.86 -15.78
N ILE A 301 7.22 3.98 -16.35
CA ILE A 301 6.92 5.19 -15.59
C ILE A 301 5.48 5.64 -15.90
N PHE A 302 4.60 5.57 -14.92
CA PHE A 302 3.22 6.09 -15.02
C PHE A 302 3.19 7.57 -15.40
N SER A 303 2.17 8.01 -16.12
CA SER A 303 1.98 9.42 -16.52
C SER A 303 1.39 10.27 -15.39
N ALA A 304 2.13 10.36 -14.26
CA ALA A 304 1.64 10.99 -13.04
C ALA A 304 1.36 12.49 -13.20
N ARG A 305 2.20 13.21 -13.93
CA ARG A 305 2.01 14.64 -14.21
C ARG A 305 0.70 14.90 -14.95
N GLU A 306 0.46 14.16 -16.00
CA GLU A 306 -0.72 14.26 -16.85
C GLU A 306 -1.98 13.86 -16.05
N PHE A 307 -1.88 12.80 -15.24
CA PHE A 307 -2.98 12.30 -14.41
C PHE A 307 -3.39 13.32 -13.33
N VAL A 308 -2.42 13.86 -12.59
CA VAL A 308 -2.67 14.92 -11.59
C VAL A 308 -3.19 16.19 -12.26
N GLY A 309 -2.64 16.55 -13.42
CA GLY A 309 -3.11 17.70 -14.23
C GLY A 309 -4.57 17.54 -14.69
N ALA A 310 -5.04 16.32 -14.90
CA ALA A 310 -6.44 16.01 -15.20
C ALA A 310 -7.34 15.92 -13.95
N GLY A 311 -6.82 16.16 -12.74
CA GLY A 311 -7.54 16.09 -11.47
C GLY A 311 -7.60 14.68 -10.87
N GLY A 312 -6.78 13.77 -11.36
CA GLY A 312 -6.67 12.40 -10.84
C GLY A 312 -6.06 12.36 -9.44
N ALA A 313 -6.47 11.37 -8.65
CA ALA A 313 -5.96 11.10 -7.31
C ALA A 313 -5.08 9.85 -7.32
N PHE A 314 -3.90 9.91 -6.69
CA PHE A 314 -3.03 8.76 -6.52
C PHE A 314 -2.68 8.53 -5.04
N GLY A 315 -2.33 7.31 -4.73
CA GLY A 315 -1.65 6.94 -3.49
C GLY A 315 -0.46 6.04 -3.80
N ILE A 316 0.31 5.70 -2.78
CA ILE A 316 1.50 4.84 -2.91
C ILE A 316 1.30 3.50 -2.23
N GLY A 317 1.88 2.45 -2.79
CA GLY A 317 1.96 1.10 -2.25
C GLY A 317 3.37 0.54 -2.30
N THR A 318 3.65 -0.47 -1.50
CA THR A 318 4.96 -1.14 -1.43
C THR A 318 5.01 -2.44 -2.25
N ASP A 319 3.86 -2.92 -2.67
CA ASP A 319 3.59 -4.04 -3.58
C ASP A 319 4.43 -5.30 -3.29
N SER A 320 5.54 -5.53 -4.01
CA SER A 320 6.43 -6.68 -3.80
C SER A 320 7.28 -6.57 -2.52
N ASN A 321 7.25 -5.43 -1.86
CA ASN A 321 7.94 -5.18 -0.58
C ASN A 321 9.46 -5.40 -0.62
N VAL A 322 10.08 -5.21 -1.78
CA VAL A 322 11.55 -5.34 -1.95
C VAL A 322 12.27 -4.28 -1.13
N LEU A 323 11.80 -3.05 -1.13
CA LEU A 323 12.10 -1.98 -0.19
C LEU A 323 10.79 -1.42 0.38
N VAL A 324 10.84 -0.94 1.61
CA VAL A 324 9.66 -0.43 2.31
C VAL A 324 9.96 0.93 2.89
N GLY A 325 9.28 1.98 2.43
CA GLY A 325 9.46 3.32 2.99
C GLY A 325 8.63 4.38 2.31
N VAL A 326 7.95 5.21 3.10
CA VAL A 326 7.18 6.37 2.61
C VAL A 326 8.06 7.30 1.78
N ALA A 327 9.19 7.69 2.33
CA ALA A 327 10.11 8.61 1.67
C ALA A 327 10.68 8.01 0.38
N ASP A 328 10.92 6.70 0.38
CA ASP A 328 11.53 6.01 -0.75
C ASP A 328 10.57 5.89 -1.92
N GLU A 329 9.30 5.52 -1.68
CA GLU A 329 8.26 5.47 -2.70
C GLU A 329 7.99 6.86 -3.31
N LEU A 330 7.82 7.89 -2.47
CA LEU A 330 7.56 9.25 -2.94
C LEU A 330 8.75 9.82 -3.72
N ARG A 331 9.97 9.55 -3.27
CA ARG A 331 11.20 9.96 -3.97
C ARG A 331 11.32 9.27 -5.31
N GLN A 332 11.09 7.95 -5.37
CA GLN A 332 11.17 7.18 -6.60
C GLN A 332 10.13 7.65 -7.62
N LEU A 333 8.89 7.92 -7.18
CA LEU A 333 7.84 8.49 -8.02
C LEU A 333 8.31 9.80 -8.69
N GLU A 334 8.77 10.76 -7.89
CA GLU A 334 9.22 12.05 -8.41
C GLU A 334 10.47 11.90 -9.28
N TYR A 335 11.43 11.04 -8.92
CA TYR A 335 12.64 10.84 -9.71
C TYR A 335 12.32 10.17 -11.05
N GLY A 336 11.39 9.24 -11.12
CA GLY A 336 10.86 8.69 -12.36
C GLY A 336 10.32 9.80 -13.28
N GLN A 337 9.50 10.70 -12.74
CA GLN A 337 8.97 11.84 -13.51
C GLN A 337 10.10 12.79 -13.97
N ARG A 338 11.07 13.10 -13.10
CA ARG A 338 12.22 13.93 -13.48
C ARG A 338 13.01 13.35 -14.66
N LEU A 339 13.28 12.07 -14.63
CA LEU A 339 13.99 11.37 -15.71
C LEU A 339 13.17 11.34 -17.00
N LYS A 340 11.86 11.05 -16.91
CA LYS A 340 10.94 11.04 -18.06
C LYS A 340 10.85 12.40 -18.74
N HIS A 341 10.70 13.48 -17.96
CA HIS A 341 10.48 14.82 -18.49
C HIS A 341 11.76 15.66 -18.61
N ARG A 342 12.88 15.23 -18.01
CA ARG A 342 14.15 16.00 -17.94
C ARG A 342 13.96 17.38 -17.29
N GLU A 343 13.12 17.41 -16.26
CA GLU A 343 12.73 18.58 -15.48
C GLU A 343 12.93 18.26 -13.99
N ARG A 344 12.93 19.28 -13.13
CA ARG A 344 12.93 19.13 -11.67
C ARG A 344 11.58 19.56 -11.11
N ASN A 345 11.22 18.98 -9.94
CA ASN A 345 9.99 19.31 -9.21
C ASN A 345 8.74 19.16 -10.09
N VAL A 346 8.66 18.02 -10.79
CA VAL A 346 7.63 17.75 -11.81
C VAL A 346 6.23 17.65 -11.19
N LEU A 347 6.12 17.01 -10.02
CA LEU A 347 4.86 16.84 -9.30
C LEU A 347 4.62 17.93 -8.24
N SER A 348 5.29 19.08 -8.32
CA SER A 348 4.97 20.22 -7.48
C SER A 348 3.58 20.79 -7.81
N ALA A 349 2.86 21.26 -6.79
CA ALA A 349 1.57 21.93 -6.95
C ALA A 349 1.63 23.32 -7.60
N GLY A 350 2.80 23.75 -8.10
CA GLY A 350 3.01 25.01 -8.79
C GLY A 350 4.23 25.78 -8.33
N ALA A 351 4.47 26.94 -8.91
CA ALA A 351 5.61 27.80 -8.62
C ALA A 351 5.67 28.20 -7.13
N GLY A 352 6.84 28.04 -6.50
CA GLY A 352 7.05 28.34 -5.08
C GLY A 352 6.45 27.34 -4.10
N ARG A 353 5.91 26.21 -4.56
CA ARG A 353 5.35 25.17 -3.72
C ARG A 353 6.33 24.02 -3.55
N SER A 354 6.33 23.40 -2.37
CA SER A 354 7.15 22.21 -2.08
C SER A 354 6.65 21.00 -2.88
N THR A 355 7.59 20.29 -3.51
CA THR A 355 7.31 19.03 -4.19
C THR A 355 7.01 17.92 -3.20
N GLY A 356 7.80 17.82 -2.12
CA GLY A 356 7.58 16.80 -1.08
C GLY A 356 6.22 16.95 -0.41
N ARG A 357 5.79 18.20 -0.15
CA ARG A 357 4.46 18.46 0.40
C ARG A 357 3.36 18.03 -0.56
N ALA A 358 3.46 18.33 -1.85
CA ALA A 358 2.47 17.93 -2.84
C ALA A 358 2.36 16.40 -2.93
N LEU A 359 3.50 15.71 -3.01
CA LEU A 359 3.54 14.24 -3.01
C LEU A 359 2.90 13.64 -1.75
N PHE A 360 3.24 14.18 -0.58
CA PHE A 360 2.72 13.75 0.70
C PHE A 360 1.19 13.90 0.78
N ASP A 361 0.67 15.06 0.39
CA ASP A 361 -0.77 15.35 0.42
C ASP A 361 -1.55 14.43 -0.54
N HIS A 362 -1.01 14.17 -1.74
CA HIS A 362 -1.61 13.23 -2.68
C HIS A 362 -1.62 11.80 -2.11
N ALA A 363 -0.49 11.33 -1.57
CA ALA A 363 -0.40 10.00 -0.98
C ALA A 363 -1.34 9.83 0.22
N LEU A 364 -1.43 10.85 1.09
CA LEU A 364 -2.34 10.85 2.24
C LEU A 364 -3.80 10.74 1.79
N SER A 365 -4.23 11.61 0.89
CA SER A 365 -5.63 11.67 0.44
C SER A 365 -5.99 10.49 -0.46
N GLY A 366 -5.11 10.11 -1.38
CA GLY A 366 -5.33 9.00 -2.31
C GLY A 366 -5.31 7.65 -1.59
N GLY A 367 -4.35 7.44 -0.68
CA GLY A 367 -4.30 6.23 0.15
C GLY A 367 -5.54 6.07 1.02
N ALA A 368 -5.99 7.15 1.65
CA ALA A 368 -7.21 7.16 2.45
C ALA A 368 -8.44 6.76 1.62
N ARG A 369 -8.58 7.33 0.41
CA ARG A 369 -9.69 7.00 -0.51
C ARG A 369 -9.64 5.56 -0.96
N ALA A 370 -8.48 5.09 -1.42
CA ALA A 370 -8.30 3.73 -1.91
C ALA A 370 -8.62 2.65 -0.86
N LEU A 371 -8.41 2.97 0.42
CA LEU A 371 -8.64 2.05 1.54
C LEU A 371 -9.91 2.36 2.34
N ALA A 372 -10.81 3.17 1.78
CA ALA A 372 -12.09 3.55 2.38
C ALA A 372 -11.97 4.11 3.82
N GLN A 373 -10.93 4.92 4.09
CA GLN A 373 -10.80 5.60 5.38
C GLN A 373 -11.79 6.77 5.46
N MET A 374 -12.58 6.79 6.53
CA MET A 374 -13.61 7.82 6.73
C MET A 374 -13.02 9.18 7.13
N SER A 375 -11.93 9.17 7.87
CA SER A 375 -11.23 10.37 8.33
C SER A 375 -9.74 10.12 8.38
N VAL A 376 -8.96 11.08 7.94
CA VAL A 376 -7.50 11.00 7.84
C VAL A 376 -6.86 12.34 8.20
N GLY A 377 -5.63 12.28 8.70
CA GLY A 377 -4.91 13.45 9.17
C GLY A 377 -5.07 13.68 10.68
N LEU A 378 -4.39 14.70 11.19
CA LEU A 378 -4.44 15.07 12.61
C LEU A 378 -5.70 15.91 12.87
N THR A 379 -6.84 15.24 13.01
CA THR A 379 -8.15 15.87 13.20
C THR A 379 -9.01 15.08 14.18
N PRO A 380 -9.87 15.73 14.96
CA PRO A 380 -10.79 15.03 15.86
C PRO A 380 -11.65 14.00 15.14
N GLY A 381 -11.79 12.83 15.74
CA GLY A 381 -12.52 11.68 15.21
C GLY A 381 -11.68 10.77 14.27
N ALA A 382 -10.49 11.20 13.83
CA ALA A 382 -9.59 10.32 13.08
C ALA A 382 -8.93 9.29 14.02
N ARG A 383 -8.59 8.12 13.46
CA ARG A 383 -7.70 7.19 14.14
C ARG A 383 -6.39 7.90 14.47
N ALA A 384 -5.88 7.70 15.67
CA ALA A 384 -4.66 8.38 16.12
C ALA A 384 -3.41 7.74 15.50
N ASP A 385 -3.20 8.04 14.21
CA ASP A 385 -2.06 7.61 13.41
C ASP A 385 -1.11 8.80 13.21
N ILE A 386 -0.05 8.84 14.02
CA ILE A 386 0.86 9.98 14.12
C ILE A 386 2.30 9.52 13.89
N VAL A 387 3.04 10.26 13.09
CA VAL A 387 4.47 10.04 12.83
C VAL A 387 5.25 11.28 13.26
N THR A 388 6.32 11.09 14.03
CA THR A 388 7.30 12.15 14.32
C THR A 388 8.60 11.91 13.57
N LEU A 389 9.30 13.00 13.30
CA LEU A 389 10.61 12.95 12.64
C LEU A 389 11.70 13.44 13.60
N ASP A 390 12.87 12.80 13.54
CA ASP A 390 14.07 13.22 14.25
C ASP A 390 14.64 14.52 13.65
N THR A 391 14.34 15.65 14.26
CA THR A 391 14.80 16.98 13.83
C THR A 391 16.29 17.19 14.03
N THR A 392 16.96 16.32 14.79
CA THR A 392 18.43 16.34 14.96
C THR A 392 19.15 15.70 13.78
N HIS A 393 18.43 14.93 12.95
CA HIS A 393 19.01 14.35 11.75
C HIS A 393 19.61 15.45 10.84
N PRO A 394 20.85 15.30 10.35
CA PRO A 394 21.54 16.37 9.58
C PRO A 394 20.75 16.89 8.38
N SER A 395 19.97 16.03 7.73
CA SER A 395 19.13 16.40 6.60
C SER A 395 17.84 17.16 7.00
N LEU A 396 17.50 17.22 8.29
CA LEU A 396 16.34 17.93 8.81
C LEU A 396 16.70 19.13 9.68
N ALA A 397 17.92 19.17 10.19
CA ALA A 397 18.40 20.23 11.06
C ALA A 397 18.19 21.62 10.44
N GLY A 398 17.56 22.52 11.20
CA GLY A 398 17.27 23.89 10.77
C GLY A 398 16.16 24.03 9.70
N ARG A 399 15.47 22.95 9.33
CA ARG A 399 14.32 23.00 8.42
C ARG A 399 13.02 23.17 9.21
N ALA A 400 12.06 23.82 8.58
CA ALA A 400 10.74 24.03 9.16
C ALA A 400 9.64 23.85 8.09
N ARG A 401 8.44 23.48 8.53
CA ARG A 401 7.27 23.33 7.69
C ARG A 401 7.53 22.38 6.49
N ASP A 402 7.12 22.75 5.29
CA ASP A 402 7.26 21.91 4.09
C ASP A 402 8.71 21.52 3.78
N ALA A 403 9.70 22.32 4.18
CA ALA A 403 11.12 21.97 4.02
C ALA A 403 11.53 20.73 4.84
N VAL A 404 10.81 20.40 5.92
CA VAL A 404 11.00 19.15 6.67
C VAL A 404 10.57 17.95 5.83
N ILE A 405 9.42 18.05 5.18
CA ILE A 405 8.91 16.97 4.31
C ILE A 405 9.83 16.79 3.10
N ASP A 406 10.26 17.90 2.47
CA ASP A 406 11.28 17.84 1.40
C ASP A 406 12.59 17.19 1.89
N GLY A 407 13.05 17.56 3.08
CA GLY A 407 14.23 16.97 3.70
C GLY A 407 14.08 15.48 3.98
N TRP A 408 12.92 15.06 4.49
CA TRP A 408 12.61 13.66 4.73
C TRP A 408 12.60 12.85 3.44
N ILE A 409 11.83 13.27 2.46
CA ILE A 409 11.65 12.52 1.20
C ILE A 409 12.96 12.50 0.37
N PHE A 410 13.60 13.65 0.18
CA PHE A 410 14.69 13.78 -0.80
C PHE A 410 16.10 13.67 -0.22
N ALA A 411 16.28 13.65 1.10
CA ALA A 411 17.60 13.68 1.70
C ALA A 411 17.82 12.73 2.88
N ALA A 412 16.86 12.57 3.79
CA ALA A 412 17.00 11.73 4.98
C ALA A 412 16.54 10.28 4.74
N GLY A 413 15.43 10.10 4.02
CA GLY A 413 14.86 8.77 3.79
C GLY A 413 14.38 8.11 5.09
N SER A 414 14.53 6.81 5.17
CA SER A 414 14.07 5.95 6.25
C SER A 414 14.60 6.27 7.64
N CYS A 415 15.76 6.92 7.72
CA CYS A 415 16.43 7.18 9.00
C CYS A 415 15.84 8.34 9.82
N ALA A 416 14.84 9.04 9.28
CA ALA A 416 14.31 10.25 9.93
C ALA A 416 13.05 10.01 10.77
N VAL A 417 12.40 8.86 10.68
CA VAL A 417 11.24 8.53 11.52
C VAL A 417 11.72 8.27 12.94
N ASP A 418 11.15 8.98 13.92
CA ASP A 418 11.48 8.84 15.34
C ASP A 418 10.43 8.00 16.06
N CYS A 419 9.22 8.53 16.25
CA CYS A 419 8.13 7.81 16.91
C CYS A 419 6.92 7.63 15.99
N VAL A 420 6.19 6.52 16.19
CA VAL A 420 4.91 6.27 15.50
C VAL A 420 3.87 5.81 16.49
N TRP A 421 2.73 6.50 16.47
CA TRP A 421 1.50 6.04 17.11
C TRP A 421 0.60 5.44 16.05
N ALA A 422 0.14 4.23 16.28
CA ALA A 422 -0.83 3.53 15.45
C ALA A 422 -2.07 3.24 16.29
N GLY A 423 -3.20 3.89 15.94
CA GLY A 423 -4.40 3.80 16.76
C GLY A 423 -4.21 4.29 18.20
N GLY A 424 -3.33 5.26 18.39
CA GLY A 424 -3.04 5.87 19.70
C GLY A 424 -2.03 5.13 20.57
N ASP A 425 -1.60 3.94 20.17
CA ASP A 425 -0.51 3.21 20.82
C ASP A 425 0.82 3.59 20.21
N LYS A 426 1.79 4.01 21.04
CA LYS A 426 3.17 4.25 20.57
C LYS A 426 3.83 2.89 20.28
N VAL A 427 3.94 2.55 19.00
CA VAL A 427 4.48 1.26 18.54
C VAL A 427 5.94 1.35 18.09
N VAL A 428 6.38 2.56 17.69
CA VAL A 428 7.77 2.86 17.31
C VAL A 428 8.31 3.97 18.21
N GLU A 429 9.53 3.82 18.68
CA GLU A 429 10.27 4.80 19.47
C GLU A 429 11.76 4.76 19.06
N GLY A 430 12.35 5.93 18.80
CA GLY A 430 13.74 6.04 18.29
C GLY A 430 13.93 5.29 16.98
N GLY A 431 12.94 5.34 16.09
CA GLY A 431 12.94 4.65 14.79
C GLY A 431 12.80 3.12 14.88
N ARG A 432 12.50 2.57 16.06
CA ARG A 432 12.47 1.11 16.27
C ARG A 432 11.14 0.64 16.85
N HIS A 433 10.50 -0.30 16.17
CA HIS A 433 9.27 -0.92 16.64
C HIS A 433 9.52 -1.87 17.82
N ARG A 434 8.57 -1.89 18.79
CA ARG A 434 8.63 -2.73 20.00
C ARG A 434 8.81 -4.23 19.71
N LEU A 435 8.31 -4.74 18.58
CA LEU A 435 8.43 -6.14 18.16
C LEU A 435 9.59 -6.41 17.20
N ARG A 436 10.40 -5.41 16.83
CA ARG A 436 11.42 -5.55 15.78
C ARG A 436 12.30 -6.79 15.94
N GLN A 437 12.78 -7.06 17.16
CA GLN A 437 13.69 -8.17 17.40
C GLN A 437 12.99 -9.53 17.20
N THR A 438 11.85 -9.73 17.85
CA THR A 438 11.08 -10.98 17.77
C THR A 438 10.56 -11.27 16.37
N ALA A 439 10.03 -10.24 15.69
CA ALA A 439 9.54 -10.37 14.31
C ALA A 439 10.68 -10.76 13.36
N ARG A 440 11.87 -10.14 13.48
CA ARG A 440 13.05 -10.48 12.70
C ARG A 440 13.53 -11.92 12.92
N GLU A 441 13.52 -12.40 14.16
CA GLU A 441 13.93 -13.77 14.47
C GLU A 441 13.00 -14.80 13.83
N ARG A 442 11.68 -14.59 13.91
CA ARG A 442 10.67 -15.46 13.29
C ARG A 442 10.77 -15.42 11.76
N PHE A 443 10.89 -14.24 11.17
CA PHE A 443 11.10 -14.06 9.73
C PHE A 443 12.36 -14.81 9.25
N ASN A 444 13.50 -14.60 9.93
CA ASN A 444 14.75 -15.26 9.55
C ASN A 444 14.66 -16.77 9.62
N ALA A 445 13.94 -17.32 10.61
CA ALA A 445 13.71 -18.76 10.71
C ALA A 445 12.89 -19.29 9.53
N SER A 446 11.80 -18.59 9.16
CA SER A 446 10.97 -18.93 8.02
C SER A 446 11.73 -18.84 6.68
N VAL A 447 12.41 -17.72 6.41
CA VAL A 447 13.11 -17.52 5.14
C VAL A 447 14.25 -18.54 4.97
N ARG A 448 15.05 -18.81 6.02
CA ARG A 448 16.11 -19.83 5.94
C ARG A 448 15.58 -21.20 5.54
N ARG A 449 14.40 -21.58 6.02
CA ARG A 449 13.74 -22.85 5.65
C ARG A 449 13.19 -22.81 4.21
N LEU A 450 12.70 -21.67 3.77
CA LEU A 450 12.10 -21.52 2.44
C LEU A 450 13.15 -21.45 1.30
N VAL A 451 14.38 -21.03 1.62
CA VAL A 451 15.47 -20.91 0.65
C VAL A 451 16.50 -22.06 0.73
N ALA A 452 16.39 -22.96 1.73
CA ALA A 452 17.22 -24.15 1.85
C ALA A 452 16.78 -25.24 0.88
#